data_4df058ff6db1d3e4c9d621a0181f9d30
#
_entry.id   4df058ff6db1d3e4c9d621a0181f9d30
#
_cell.length_a   1.000
_cell.length_b   1.000
_cell.length_c   1.000
_cell.angle_alpha   90.00
_cell.angle_beta   90.00
_cell.angle_gamma   90.00
#
_symmetry.space_group_name_H-M   'P 1'
#
loop_
_entity.id
_entity.type
_entity.pdbx_description
1 polymer ?
#
loop_
_entity_poly.entity_id
_entity_poly.type
_entity_poly.pdbx_seq_one_letter_code
_entity_poly.pdbx_strand_id
1 'polypeptide(L)'
;MTDSPLLSRPGAVAGGGPDAGVALHYGAPAHEQRALERGRGVVDLSHLGVATVTGPDRLSWLNTLSTQLLLDLAPGQSGELLLLDPNGRIEHAAAVVDDGERTWLLTEAGHVAGLVEFLDRMRFMLRVVVEDVTERTAVLGSYGEAWRAVADAPGHVITWQDPWPTTAPGGTTYGPPDAEHPGRDLHRAMSLVDRGRLAEVVDASGLRLAGTWAWEALRVEAWRPRLAREVDERAIPHELDWLRTGVHLDKGCYRGQETVARVFNLGRPPRRLVMLHLDGSEHITPEPGARVLQGERDVGAVTSVVRHAELGPVALALVKRSLPGDAQLTVDGIAAAQEVIVPVSGEAVGRPAERPGQELRRRPRA
;
A
#
# COMPACT_ATOMS: atom_id res chain seq x y z
N MET A 1 -19.10 7.62 7.23
CA MET A 1 -18.25 8.72 6.66
C MET A 1 -19.16 9.65 5.88
N THR A 2 -19.02 10.93 6.06
CA THR A 2 -19.68 11.96 5.25
C THR A 2 -18.91 12.18 3.94
N ASP A 3 -19.65 12.40 2.86
CA ASP A 3 -19.05 12.73 1.54
C ASP A 3 -18.14 13.96 1.63
N SER A 4 -17.09 13.96 0.84
CA SER A 4 -16.16 15.08 0.77
C SER A 4 -16.82 16.33 0.20
N PRO A 5 -16.58 17.52 0.78
CA PRO A 5 -17.06 18.79 0.22
C PRO A 5 -16.52 19.05 -1.20
N LEU A 6 -15.41 18.42 -1.59
CA LEU A 6 -14.83 18.57 -2.93
C LEU A 6 -15.63 17.84 -4.03
N LEU A 7 -16.58 16.98 -3.67
CA LEU A 7 -17.55 16.43 -4.63
C LEU A 7 -18.49 17.49 -5.22
N SER A 8 -18.62 18.66 -4.58
CA SER A 8 -19.37 19.79 -5.12
C SER A 8 -18.61 20.59 -6.20
N ARG A 9 -17.33 20.32 -6.40
CA ARG A 9 -16.51 21.01 -7.40
C ARG A 9 -16.95 20.66 -8.84
N PRO A 10 -16.85 21.60 -9.78
CA PRO A 10 -17.23 21.36 -11.18
C PRO A 10 -16.52 20.15 -11.80
N GLY A 11 -17.28 19.31 -12.48
CA GLY A 11 -16.76 18.12 -13.17
C GLY A 11 -16.51 16.92 -12.26
N ALA A 12 -16.77 17.02 -10.96
CA ALA A 12 -16.58 15.91 -10.03
C ALA A 12 -17.55 14.76 -10.36
N VAL A 13 -16.99 13.57 -10.47
CA VAL A 13 -17.68 12.28 -10.56
C VAL A 13 -17.32 11.47 -9.34
N ALA A 14 -18.30 11.00 -8.58
CA ALA A 14 -18.06 10.27 -7.34
C ALA A 14 -17.38 8.93 -7.60
N GLY A 15 -16.44 8.56 -6.73
CA GLY A 15 -15.84 7.25 -6.67
C GLY A 15 -16.78 6.21 -6.08
N GLY A 16 -16.44 4.93 -6.24
CA GLY A 16 -17.19 3.80 -5.73
C GLY A 16 -16.29 2.75 -5.05
N GLY A 17 -16.92 1.78 -4.38
CA GLY A 17 -16.19 0.73 -3.67
C GLY A 17 -15.28 1.30 -2.56
N PRO A 18 -13.98 0.94 -2.52
CA PRO A 18 -13.05 1.46 -1.51
C PRO A 18 -12.85 2.97 -1.55
N ASP A 19 -13.16 3.62 -2.69
CA ASP A 19 -12.97 5.05 -2.92
C ASP A 19 -14.29 5.84 -2.86
N ALA A 20 -15.32 5.27 -2.25
CA ALA A 20 -16.59 5.96 -2.04
C ALA A 20 -16.43 7.18 -1.12
N GLY A 21 -17.19 8.25 -1.41
CA GLY A 21 -17.19 9.50 -0.64
C GLY A 21 -16.19 10.56 -1.12
N VAL A 22 -15.35 10.25 -2.12
CA VAL A 22 -14.44 11.20 -2.78
C VAL A 22 -14.60 11.14 -4.30
N ALA A 23 -13.98 12.05 -5.02
CA ALA A 23 -14.11 12.11 -6.48
C ALA A 23 -13.24 11.05 -7.18
N LEU A 24 -13.85 10.32 -8.11
CA LEU A 24 -13.14 9.45 -9.05
C LEU A 24 -12.30 10.29 -10.04
N HIS A 25 -12.87 11.37 -10.56
CA HIS A 25 -12.20 12.35 -11.40
C HIS A 25 -12.99 13.67 -11.44
N TYR A 26 -12.36 14.71 -12.00
CA TYR A 26 -12.94 16.05 -12.22
C TYR A 26 -13.13 16.35 -13.71
N GLY A 27 -13.50 15.34 -14.51
CA GLY A 27 -13.86 15.47 -15.92
C GLY A 27 -12.72 15.21 -16.92
N ALA A 28 -11.46 15.13 -16.48
CA ALA A 28 -10.32 14.96 -17.38
C ALA A 28 -9.25 13.98 -16.81
N PRO A 29 -9.59 12.69 -16.58
CA PRO A 29 -8.76 11.76 -15.80
C PRO A 29 -7.32 11.63 -16.33
N ALA A 30 -7.10 11.57 -17.65
CA ALA A 30 -5.76 11.49 -18.21
C ALA A 30 -4.93 12.78 -17.99
N HIS A 31 -5.57 13.96 -17.99
CA HIS A 31 -4.90 15.21 -17.67
C HIS A 31 -4.62 15.35 -16.17
N GLU A 32 -5.52 14.84 -15.35
CA GLU A 32 -5.37 14.79 -13.89
C GLU A 32 -4.21 13.88 -13.51
N GLN A 33 -4.07 12.70 -14.11
CA GLN A 33 -2.94 11.80 -13.90
C GLN A 33 -1.62 12.47 -14.26
N ARG A 34 -1.51 13.11 -15.44
CA ARG A 34 -0.28 13.82 -15.83
C ARG A 34 0.04 15.00 -14.91
N ALA A 35 -0.98 15.66 -14.36
CA ALA A 35 -0.77 16.74 -13.39
C ALA A 35 -0.20 16.21 -12.08
N LEU A 36 -0.71 15.07 -11.58
CA LEU A 36 -0.18 14.39 -10.41
C LEU A 36 1.26 13.94 -10.62
N GLU A 37 1.52 13.20 -11.67
CA GLU A 37 2.84 12.66 -12.02
C GLU A 37 3.92 13.75 -12.06
N ARG A 38 3.55 14.94 -12.56
CA ARG A 38 4.46 16.11 -12.64
C ARG A 38 4.54 16.94 -11.36
N GLY A 39 3.98 16.48 -10.26
CA GLY A 39 3.95 17.21 -9.00
C GLY A 39 3.15 18.51 -9.05
N ARG A 40 2.08 18.57 -9.86
CA ARG A 40 1.19 19.73 -10.02
C ARG A 40 -0.27 19.45 -9.68
N GLY A 41 -0.52 18.27 -9.11
CA GLY A 41 -1.85 17.80 -8.74
C GLY A 41 -1.95 17.44 -7.27
N VAL A 42 -3.18 17.46 -6.77
CA VAL A 42 -3.58 17.01 -5.45
C VAL A 42 -4.85 16.19 -5.54
N VAL A 43 -4.91 15.09 -4.78
CA VAL A 43 -6.07 14.19 -4.73
C VAL A 43 -6.69 14.21 -3.34
N ASP A 44 -8.00 14.30 -3.30
CA ASP A 44 -8.75 14.10 -2.07
C ASP A 44 -8.82 12.61 -1.74
N LEU A 45 -8.20 12.24 -0.64
CA LEU A 45 -8.21 10.90 -0.06
C LEU A 45 -8.88 10.88 1.32
N SER A 46 -9.76 11.84 1.60
CA SER A 46 -10.39 12.00 2.92
C SER A 46 -11.38 10.89 3.28
N HIS A 47 -11.59 9.91 2.41
CA HIS A 47 -12.24 8.63 2.70
C HIS A 47 -11.35 7.67 3.50
N LEU A 48 -10.03 7.85 3.50
CA LEU A 48 -9.12 7.04 4.30
C LEU A 48 -9.36 7.22 5.80
N GLY A 49 -9.14 6.15 6.55
CA GLY A 49 -9.21 6.16 8.00
C GLY A 49 -7.91 6.69 8.62
N VAL A 50 -8.05 7.51 9.64
CA VAL A 50 -6.91 8.06 10.39
C VAL A 50 -7.07 7.76 11.87
N ALA A 51 -6.09 7.07 12.46
CA ALA A 51 -6.00 6.87 13.88
C ALA A 51 -4.74 7.52 14.46
N THR A 52 -4.78 7.85 15.74
CA THR A 52 -3.62 8.33 16.48
C THR A 52 -3.32 7.46 17.69
N VAL A 53 -2.04 7.32 18.00
CA VAL A 53 -1.56 6.71 19.23
C VAL A 53 -0.73 7.74 19.98
N THR A 54 -1.13 8.05 21.20
CA THR A 54 -0.42 8.98 22.11
C THR A 54 0.10 8.25 23.33
N GLY A 55 1.02 8.87 24.03
CA GLY A 55 1.60 8.35 25.28
C GLY A 55 3.05 7.91 25.13
N PRO A 56 3.77 7.82 26.28
CA PRO A 56 5.21 7.60 26.29
C PRO A 56 5.61 6.20 25.79
N ASP A 57 4.70 5.22 25.85
CA ASP A 57 5.01 3.86 25.46
C ASP A 57 4.62 3.56 23.98
N ARG A 58 4.10 4.56 23.21
CA ARG A 58 3.51 4.37 21.89
C ARG A 58 4.42 3.69 20.87
N LEU A 59 5.66 4.15 20.72
CA LEU A 59 6.58 3.60 19.70
C LEU A 59 7.06 2.20 20.09
N SER A 60 7.42 1.97 21.35
CA SER A 60 7.85 0.65 21.84
C SER A 60 6.74 -0.38 21.73
N TRP A 61 5.51 0.03 22.04
CA TRP A 61 4.35 -0.82 21.93
C TRP A 61 3.97 -1.16 20.49
N LEU A 62 3.86 -0.15 19.60
CA LEU A 62 3.62 -0.36 18.17
C LEU A 62 4.73 -1.23 17.55
N ASN A 63 5.98 -1.02 17.96
CA ASN A 63 7.09 -1.88 17.55
C ASN A 63 6.87 -3.34 17.93
N THR A 64 6.33 -3.64 19.11
CA THR A 64 6.09 -5.03 19.55
C THR A 64 4.96 -5.69 18.75
N LEU A 65 3.94 -4.93 18.35
CA LEU A 65 2.77 -5.47 17.65
C LEU A 65 2.99 -5.62 16.14
N SER A 66 3.77 -4.74 15.54
CA SER A 66 3.89 -4.62 14.08
C SER A 66 5.15 -5.28 13.52
N THR A 67 5.15 -5.46 12.22
CA THR A 67 6.26 -6.03 11.46
C THR A 67 7.45 -5.08 11.29
N GLN A 68 7.26 -3.76 11.51
CA GLN A 68 8.28 -2.74 11.25
C GLN A 68 9.01 -2.32 12.53
N LEU A 69 10.27 -1.90 12.40
CA LEU A 69 11.06 -1.33 13.50
C LEU A 69 10.67 0.14 13.70
N LEU A 70 10.05 0.43 14.84
CA LEU A 70 9.52 1.77 15.16
C LEU A 70 10.15 2.41 16.40
N LEU A 71 11.08 1.72 17.07
CA LEU A 71 11.66 2.20 18.34
C LEU A 71 12.28 3.59 18.22
N ASP A 72 12.98 3.83 17.13
CA ASP A 72 13.74 5.06 16.88
C ASP A 72 13.11 5.91 15.76
N LEU A 73 11.80 5.77 15.54
CA LEU A 73 11.08 6.59 14.55
C LEU A 73 11.12 8.06 14.97
N ALA A 74 11.90 8.86 14.26
CA ALA A 74 12.10 10.28 14.57
C ALA A 74 10.86 11.13 14.20
N PRO A 75 10.63 12.27 14.87
CA PRO A 75 9.58 13.20 14.48
C PRO A 75 9.68 13.62 13.01
N GLY A 76 8.57 13.52 12.27
CA GLY A 76 8.47 13.75 10.83
C GLY A 76 8.94 12.58 9.96
N GLN A 77 9.55 11.54 10.53
CA GLN A 77 9.93 10.35 9.79
C GLN A 77 8.71 9.50 9.46
N SER A 78 8.64 9.08 8.22
CA SER A 78 7.58 8.24 7.67
C SER A 78 8.02 6.78 7.60
N GLY A 79 7.05 5.88 7.73
CA GLY A 79 7.24 4.45 7.58
C GLY A 79 5.93 3.76 7.20
N GLU A 80 5.95 2.45 7.19
CA GLU A 80 4.80 1.61 6.94
C GLU A 80 4.86 0.40 7.85
N LEU A 81 3.73 -0.03 8.37
CA LEU A 81 3.65 -1.19 9.24
C LEU A 81 2.54 -2.14 8.81
N LEU A 82 2.75 -3.43 9.07
CA LEU A 82 1.73 -4.45 8.95
C LEU A 82 1.46 -5.07 10.32
N LEU A 83 0.20 -5.43 10.57
CA LEU A 83 -0.21 -6.27 11.69
C LEU A 83 -0.66 -7.60 11.10
N LEU A 84 -0.03 -8.68 11.55
CA LEU A 84 -0.26 -10.01 11.00
C LEU A 84 -1.05 -10.89 11.98
N ASP A 85 -1.74 -11.90 11.45
CA ASP A 85 -2.28 -13.01 12.23
C ASP A 85 -1.15 -13.98 12.67
N PRO A 86 -1.42 -14.96 13.54
CA PRO A 86 -0.42 -15.96 13.94
C PRO A 86 0.15 -16.78 12.77
N ASN A 87 -0.55 -16.84 11.64
CA ASN A 87 -0.14 -17.54 10.43
C ASN A 87 0.66 -16.66 9.47
N GLY A 88 0.94 -15.39 9.83
CA GLY A 88 1.68 -14.43 9.00
C GLY A 88 0.86 -13.78 7.90
N ARG A 89 -0.49 -13.83 7.99
CA ARG A 89 -1.40 -13.16 7.05
C ARG A 89 -1.62 -11.72 7.46
N ILE A 90 -1.83 -10.84 6.51
CA ILE A 90 -2.03 -9.41 6.75
C ILE A 90 -3.46 -9.20 7.29
N GLU A 91 -3.59 -8.73 8.52
CA GLU A 91 -4.86 -8.29 9.12
C GLU A 91 -5.06 -6.78 8.94
N HIS A 92 -4.00 -5.99 9.17
CA HIS A 92 -4.01 -4.54 8.98
C HIS A 92 -2.72 -4.07 8.31
N ALA A 93 -2.82 -2.98 7.57
CA ALA A 93 -1.70 -2.22 7.06
C ALA A 93 -1.95 -0.72 7.33
N ALA A 94 -0.91 0.00 7.72
CA ALA A 94 -1.00 1.43 7.93
C ALA A 94 0.29 2.15 7.51
N ALA A 95 0.14 3.29 6.85
CA ALA A 95 1.17 4.29 6.74
C ALA A 95 1.38 4.92 8.13
N VAL A 96 2.62 5.13 8.54
CA VAL A 96 2.95 5.62 9.87
C VAL A 96 3.86 6.84 9.81
N VAL A 97 3.53 7.88 10.56
CA VAL A 97 4.38 9.06 10.80
C VAL A 97 4.21 9.51 12.24
N ASP A 98 5.31 9.91 12.88
CA ASP A 98 5.30 10.39 14.27
C ASP A 98 5.62 11.90 14.30
N ASP A 99 4.91 12.67 15.11
CA ASP A 99 5.14 14.12 15.27
C ASP A 99 5.94 14.48 16.54
N GLY A 100 6.39 13.46 17.29
CA GLY A 100 7.07 13.59 18.57
C GLY A 100 6.14 13.42 19.78
N GLU A 101 4.85 13.69 19.62
CA GLU A 101 3.81 13.53 20.64
C GLU A 101 2.84 12.39 20.31
N ARG A 102 2.54 12.23 19.03
CA ARG A 102 1.57 11.28 18.47
C ARG A 102 2.18 10.50 17.32
N THR A 103 1.81 9.25 17.25
CA THR A 103 1.99 8.44 16.04
C THR A 103 0.69 8.44 15.26
N TRP A 104 0.73 8.89 14.02
CA TRP A 104 -0.40 8.93 13.09
C TRP A 104 -0.39 7.67 12.25
N LEU A 105 -1.53 7.01 12.14
CA LEU A 105 -1.74 5.80 11.38
C LEU A 105 -2.82 6.05 10.33
N LEU A 106 -2.45 5.95 9.04
CA LEU A 106 -3.37 6.06 7.93
C LEU A 106 -3.65 4.67 7.38
N THR A 107 -4.93 4.31 7.29
CA THR A 107 -5.36 3.01 6.77
C THR A 107 -6.50 3.17 5.78
N GLU A 108 -6.95 2.07 5.19
CA GLU A 108 -8.03 2.07 4.21
C GLU A 108 -9.37 2.49 4.79
N ALA A 109 -10.23 3.01 3.91
CA ALA A 109 -11.61 3.30 4.23
C ALA A 109 -12.30 2.09 4.87
N GLY A 110 -13.00 2.30 5.99
CA GLY A 110 -13.70 1.23 6.70
C GLY A 110 -12.83 0.30 7.55
N HIS A 111 -11.49 0.39 7.46
CA HIS A 111 -10.58 -0.46 8.26
C HIS A 111 -10.15 0.17 9.58
N VAL A 112 -10.32 1.48 9.75
CA VAL A 112 -9.85 2.21 10.96
C VAL A 112 -10.49 1.70 12.25
N ALA A 113 -11.78 1.42 12.24
CA ALA A 113 -12.49 0.91 13.42
C ALA A 113 -11.91 -0.43 13.90
N GLY A 114 -11.66 -1.38 12.98
CA GLY A 114 -11.03 -2.66 13.29
C GLY A 114 -9.59 -2.51 13.76
N LEU A 115 -8.82 -1.58 13.19
CA LEU A 115 -7.47 -1.26 13.63
C LEU A 115 -7.46 -0.70 15.05
N VAL A 116 -8.33 0.27 15.35
CA VAL A 116 -8.44 0.88 16.68
C VAL A 116 -8.89 -0.16 17.71
N GLU A 117 -9.88 -0.99 17.40
CA GLU A 117 -10.34 -2.08 18.27
C GLU A 117 -9.21 -3.09 18.56
N PHE A 118 -8.46 -3.49 17.55
CA PHE A 118 -7.30 -4.38 17.71
C PHE A 118 -6.27 -3.75 18.63
N LEU A 119 -5.86 -2.52 18.38
CA LEU A 119 -4.87 -1.79 19.16
C LEU A 119 -5.35 -1.60 20.61
N ASP A 120 -6.58 -1.16 20.82
CA ASP A 120 -7.12 -0.93 22.17
C ASP A 120 -7.19 -2.23 23.00
N ARG A 121 -7.54 -3.34 22.38
CA ARG A 121 -7.51 -4.68 23.02
C ARG A 121 -6.10 -5.12 23.43
N MET A 122 -5.06 -4.68 22.69
CA MET A 122 -3.67 -5.07 22.93
C MET A 122 -2.92 -4.11 23.87
N ARG A 123 -3.56 -3.09 24.35
CA ARG A 123 -2.94 -2.01 25.16
C ARG A 123 -2.56 -2.46 26.58
N PHE A 124 -3.37 -3.33 27.21
CA PHE A 124 -3.20 -3.79 28.60
C PHE A 124 -2.98 -2.60 29.58
N MET A 125 -1.85 -2.62 30.32
CA MET A 125 -1.48 -1.59 31.30
C MET A 125 -0.51 -0.54 30.76
N LEU A 126 -0.27 -0.50 29.43
CA LEU A 126 0.64 0.46 28.82
C LEU A 126 0.03 1.87 28.79
N ARG A 127 0.92 2.86 28.89
CA ARG A 127 0.55 4.28 28.92
C ARG A 127 0.38 4.81 27.51
N VAL A 128 -0.63 4.33 26.83
CA VAL A 128 -1.01 4.71 25.45
C VAL A 128 -2.51 4.98 25.38
N VAL A 129 -2.89 5.89 24.51
CA VAL A 129 -4.28 6.15 24.13
C VAL A 129 -4.38 6.03 22.61
N VAL A 130 -5.33 5.25 22.14
CA VAL A 130 -5.64 5.06 20.71
C VAL A 130 -6.94 5.78 20.40
N GLU A 131 -6.99 6.56 19.35
CA GLU A 131 -8.15 7.35 18.96
C GLU A 131 -8.36 7.31 17.45
N ASP A 132 -9.62 7.05 17.02
CA ASP A 132 -10.04 7.31 15.64
C ASP A 132 -10.28 8.81 15.47
N VAL A 133 -9.51 9.43 14.58
CA VAL A 133 -9.57 10.87 14.31
C VAL A 133 -10.06 11.17 12.89
N THR A 134 -10.62 10.18 12.21
CA THR A 134 -11.09 10.27 10.82
C THR A 134 -12.07 11.43 10.60
N GLU A 135 -13.00 11.67 11.55
CA GLU A 135 -14.02 12.70 11.39
C GLU A 135 -13.47 14.14 11.49
N ARG A 136 -12.28 14.34 12.05
CA ARG A 136 -11.65 15.66 12.18
C ARG A 136 -10.42 15.84 11.28
N THR A 137 -9.95 14.77 10.64
CA THR A 137 -8.74 14.79 9.81
C THR A 137 -9.08 14.35 8.40
N ALA A 138 -8.70 15.13 7.40
CA ALA A 138 -8.77 14.74 6.00
C ALA A 138 -7.37 14.41 5.48
N VAL A 139 -7.30 13.67 4.37
CA VAL A 139 -6.04 13.26 3.74
C VAL A 139 -6.00 13.80 2.32
N LEU A 140 -4.89 14.44 1.94
CA LEU A 140 -4.60 14.90 0.60
C LEU A 140 -3.40 14.14 0.04
N GLY A 141 -3.58 13.48 -1.11
CA GLY A 141 -2.53 12.76 -1.83
C GLY A 141 -1.84 13.64 -2.85
N SER A 142 -0.52 13.51 -3.00
CA SER A 142 0.27 14.20 -4.00
C SER A 142 1.49 13.38 -4.42
N TYR A 143 2.16 13.79 -5.51
CA TYR A 143 3.40 13.19 -6.00
C TYR A 143 4.51 14.24 -6.10
N GLY A 144 5.77 13.79 -6.08
CA GLY A 144 6.94 14.66 -6.10
C GLY A 144 6.95 15.63 -4.90
N GLU A 145 7.30 16.87 -5.14
CA GLU A 145 7.38 17.90 -4.10
C GLU A 145 6.06 18.67 -3.88
N ALA A 146 4.95 18.28 -4.54
CA ALA A 146 3.66 18.96 -4.44
C ALA A 146 3.10 19.01 -3.01
N TRP A 147 3.47 18.04 -2.16
CA TRP A 147 3.11 18.04 -0.74
C TRP A 147 3.55 19.30 0.02
N ARG A 148 4.63 19.98 -0.44
CA ARG A 148 5.11 21.23 0.19
C ARG A 148 4.08 22.34 0.09
N ALA A 149 3.41 22.48 -1.05
CA ALA A 149 2.35 23.48 -1.23
C ALA A 149 1.14 23.20 -0.32
N VAL A 150 0.87 21.91 -0.01
CA VAL A 150 -0.15 21.52 0.97
C VAL A 150 0.35 21.82 2.39
N ALA A 151 1.63 21.56 2.67
CA ALA A 151 2.22 21.82 3.99
C ALA A 151 2.29 23.31 4.36
N ASP A 152 2.44 24.18 3.36
CA ASP A 152 2.45 25.63 3.56
C ASP A 152 1.05 26.22 3.77
N ALA A 153 -0.01 25.44 3.49
CA ALA A 153 -1.38 25.90 3.63
C ALA A 153 -1.87 25.87 5.10
N PRO A 154 -2.69 26.83 5.52
CA PRO A 154 -3.23 26.85 6.88
C PRO A 154 -4.17 25.66 7.11
N GLY A 155 -3.92 24.87 8.14
CA GLY A 155 -4.70 23.66 8.46
C GLY A 155 -3.96 22.36 8.17
N HIS A 156 -2.75 22.44 7.63
CA HIS A 156 -1.85 21.28 7.54
C HIS A 156 -1.47 20.79 8.95
N VAL A 157 -1.42 19.48 9.13
CA VAL A 157 -1.09 18.80 10.38
C VAL A 157 0.28 18.13 10.27
N ILE A 158 0.42 17.16 9.37
CA ILE A 158 1.66 16.43 9.13
C ILE A 158 1.59 15.76 7.74
N THR A 159 2.75 15.48 7.15
CA THR A 159 2.84 14.74 5.88
C THR A 159 3.57 13.42 6.07
N TRP A 160 2.93 12.34 5.65
CA TRP A 160 3.58 11.05 5.44
C TRP A 160 4.12 10.98 4.01
N GLN A 161 5.37 10.55 3.86
CA GLN A 161 6.03 10.30 2.58
C GLN A 161 6.17 8.80 2.38
N ASP A 162 5.69 8.27 1.25
CA ASP A 162 5.71 6.85 0.98
C ASP A 162 7.15 6.34 0.84
N PRO A 163 7.58 5.38 1.65
CA PRO A 163 8.91 4.77 1.49
C PRO A 163 9.03 3.93 0.21
N TRP A 164 7.90 3.55 -0.42
CA TRP A 164 7.87 2.75 -1.65
C TRP A 164 8.46 3.52 -2.85
N PRO A 165 9.30 2.87 -3.68
CA PRO A 165 9.71 1.47 -3.65
C PRO A 165 11.07 1.24 -2.98
N THR A 166 11.60 2.19 -2.24
CA THR A 166 12.90 2.05 -1.59
C THR A 166 12.86 0.96 -0.52
N THR A 167 13.78 0.01 -0.60
CA THR A 167 13.87 -1.04 0.41
C THR A 167 14.26 -0.45 1.77
N ALA A 168 13.37 -0.54 2.74
CA ALA A 168 13.60 0.01 4.09
C ALA A 168 14.76 -0.73 4.80
N PRO A 169 15.44 -0.10 5.76
CA PRO A 169 16.43 -0.79 6.59
C PRO A 169 15.84 -2.07 7.20
N GLY A 170 16.56 -3.18 7.10
CA GLY A 170 16.10 -4.49 7.57
C GLY A 170 15.00 -5.15 6.71
N GLY A 171 14.55 -4.48 5.65
CA GLY A 171 13.63 -5.02 4.66
C GLY A 171 14.34 -5.88 3.61
N THR A 172 13.56 -6.47 2.73
CA THR A 172 14.05 -7.21 1.56
C THR A 172 13.04 -7.15 0.42
N THR A 173 13.48 -7.41 -0.80
CA THR A 173 12.62 -7.41 -1.98
C THR A 173 12.60 -8.77 -2.68
N TYR A 174 11.44 -9.10 -3.24
CA TYR A 174 11.25 -10.16 -4.23
C TYR A 174 11.31 -9.60 -5.66
N GLY A 175 10.96 -8.32 -5.82
CA GLY A 175 10.97 -7.60 -7.09
C GLY A 175 12.37 -7.15 -7.52
N PRO A 176 12.47 -6.28 -8.52
CA PRO A 176 13.73 -5.74 -8.99
C PRO A 176 14.39 -4.85 -7.92
N PRO A 177 15.70 -4.57 -8.06
CA PRO A 177 16.38 -3.56 -7.26
C PRO A 177 15.68 -2.20 -7.32
N ASP A 178 15.83 -1.40 -6.27
CA ASP A 178 15.17 -0.09 -6.16
C ASP A 178 15.41 0.80 -7.39
N ALA A 179 16.64 0.81 -7.94
CA ALA A 179 17.03 1.61 -9.10
C ALA A 179 16.35 1.17 -10.42
N GLU A 180 15.84 -0.06 -10.49
CA GLU A 180 15.17 -0.63 -11.67
C GLU A 180 13.66 -0.68 -11.51
N HIS A 181 13.16 -0.31 -10.33
CA HIS A 181 11.73 -0.39 -10.01
C HIS A 181 10.95 0.71 -10.76
N PRO A 182 9.78 0.40 -11.40
CA PRO A 182 9.03 1.40 -12.18
C PRO A 182 8.55 2.58 -11.33
N GLY A 183 8.27 2.37 -10.06
CA GLY A 183 7.85 3.43 -9.14
C GLY A 183 8.96 4.30 -8.56
N ARG A 184 10.24 4.09 -8.92
CA ARG A 184 11.38 4.80 -8.31
C ARG A 184 11.33 6.34 -8.40
N ASP A 185 10.69 6.85 -9.44
CA ASP A 185 10.57 8.29 -9.69
C ASP A 185 9.19 8.84 -9.25
N LEU A 186 8.29 7.98 -8.76
CA LEU A 186 6.95 8.31 -8.32
C LEU A 186 6.92 8.52 -6.78
N HIS A 187 7.46 9.64 -6.32
CA HIS A 187 7.50 10.00 -4.90
C HIS A 187 6.11 10.41 -4.42
N ARG A 188 5.40 9.48 -3.81
CA ARG A 188 4.04 9.63 -3.31
C ARG A 188 4.04 10.19 -1.89
N ALA A 189 3.12 11.10 -1.58
CA ALA A 189 2.93 11.62 -0.23
C ALA A 189 1.44 11.76 0.12
N MET A 190 1.13 11.67 1.41
CA MET A 190 -0.19 11.90 1.98
C MET A 190 -0.07 12.94 3.10
N SER A 191 -0.68 14.10 2.89
CA SER A 191 -0.73 15.18 3.87
C SER A 191 -2.03 15.15 4.66
N LEU A 192 -1.93 15.09 5.98
CA LEU A 192 -3.06 15.20 6.88
C LEU A 192 -3.38 16.67 7.11
N VAL A 193 -4.65 17.01 7.01
CA VAL A 193 -5.14 18.38 7.16
C VAL A 193 -6.39 18.40 8.04
N ASP A 194 -6.69 19.54 8.66
CA ASP A 194 -7.96 19.77 9.33
C ASP A 194 -9.10 19.57 8.33
N ARG A 195 -10.00 18.61 8.58
CA ARG A 195 -11.12 18.29 7.69
C ARG A 195 -12.01 19.51 7.45
N GLY A 196 -12.24 20.33 8.45
CA GLY A 196 -13.04 21.57 8.34
C GLY A 196 -12.43 22.60 7.37
N ARG A 197 -11.14 22.49 7.09
CA ARG A 197 -10.39 23.40 6.21
C ARG A 197 -9.97 22.77 4.88
N LEU A 198 -10.42 21.55 4.58
CA LEU A 198 -10.02 20.79 3.39
C LEU A 198 -10.10 21.61 2.08
N ALA A 199 -11.24 22.28 1.85
CA ALA A 199 -11.42 23.08 0.63
C ALA A 199 -10.49 24.31 0.59
N GLU A 200 -10.28 24.97 1.74
CA GLU A 200 -9.37 26.11 1.88
C GLU A 200 -7.91 25.68 1.60
N VAL A 201 -7.48 24.54 2.15
CA VAL A 201 -6.12 24.01 1.93
C VAL A 201 -5.89 23.72 0.46
N VAL A 202 -6.85 23.07 -0.22
CA VAL A 202 -6.75 22.78 -1.65
C VAL A 202 -6.65 24.06 -2.47
N ASP A 203 -7.50 25.06 -2.20
CA ASP A 203 -7.48 26.33 -2.91
C ASP A 203 -6.17 27.12 -2.66
N ALA A 204 -5.68 27.13 -1.43
CA ALA A 204 -4.43 27.80 -1.05
C ALA A 204 -3.19 27.13 -1.67
N SER A 205 -3.21 25.81 -1.87
CA SER A 205 -2.09 25.07 -2.47
C SER A 205 -1.80 25.46 -3.92
N GLY A 206 -2.79 25.98 -4.64
CA GLY A 206 -2.71 26.27 -6.07
C GLY A 206 -2.54 25.04 -6.97
N LEU A 207 -2.63 23.82 -6.39
CA LEU A 207 -2.51 22.57 -7.12
C LEU A 207 -3.82 22.24 -7.85
N ARG A 208 -3.70 21.53 -8.98
CA ARG A 208 -4.85 21.05 -9.71
C ARG A 208 -5.51 19.87 -8.98
N LEU A 209 -6.82 19.93 -8.79
CA LEU A 209 -7.58 18.79 -8.31
C LEU A 209 -7.51 17.62 -9.30
N ALA A 210 -7.26 16.44 -8.79
CA ALA A 210 -7.30 15.18 -9.49
C ALA A 210 -8.09 14.15 -8.64
N GLY A 211 -8.72 13.20 -9.28
CA GLY A 211 -9.49 12.17 -8.58
C GLY A 211 -8.71 10.90 -8.32
N THR A 212 -9.37 9.96 -7.63
CA THR A 212 -8.78 8.66 -7.25
C THR A 212 -8.41 7.81 -8.46
N TRP A 213 -9.04 8.00 -9.62
CA TRP A 213 -8.60 7.35 -10.86
C TRP A 213 -7.12 7.61 -11.16
N ALA A 214 -6.71 8.87 -11.13
CA ALA A 214 -5.33 9.25 -11.40
C ALA A 214 -4.37 8.72 -10.34
N TRP A 215 -4.79 8.73 -9.07
CA TRP A 215 -4.05 8.18 -7.95
C TRP A 215 -3.80 6.68 -8.08
N GLU A 216 -4.85 5.92 -8.42
CA GLU A 216 -4.77 4.48 -8.63
C GLU A 216 -3.97 4.11 -9.88
N ALA A 217 -4.07 4.90 -10.97
CA ALA A 217 -3.28 4.66 -12.17
C ALA A 217 -1.77 4.69 -11.88
N LEU A 218 -1.28 5.72 -11.19
CA LEU A 218 0.12 5.85 -10.79
C LEU A 218 0.52 4.81 -9.72
N ARG A 219 -0.41 4.41 -8.83
CA ARG A 219 -0.16 3.35 -7.86
C ARG A 219 0.06 1.99 -8.55
N VAL A 220 -0.79 1.64 -9.52
CA VAL A 220 -0.69 0.38 -10.27
C VAL A 220 0.60 0.36 -11.11
N GLU A 221 0.93 1.47 -11.76
CA GLU A 221 2.21 1.64 -12.48
C GLU A 221 3.42 1.41 -11.55
N ALA A 222 3.35 1.93 -10.33
CA ALA A 222 4.38 1.75 -9.32
C ALA A 222 4.34 0.37 -8.63
N TRP A 223 3.47 -0.55 -9.04
CA TRP A 223 3.28 -1.88 -8.43
C TRP A 223 3.02 -1.83 -6.92
N ARG A 224 2.54 -0.70 -6.43
CA ARG A 224 2.34 -0.45 -5.00
C ARG A 224 1.11 -1.20 -4.48
N PRO A 225 1.24 -2.18 -3.57
CA PRO A 225 0.09 -2.89 -3.02
C PRO A 225 -0.76 -1.98 -2.13
N ARG A 226 -2.06 -2.29 -2.04
CA ARG A 226 -3.05 -1.58 -1.25
C ARG A 226 -3.91 -2.59 -0.47
N LEU A 227 -4.12 -2.37 0.82
CA LEU A 227 -4.84 -3.30 1.69
C LEU A 227 -6.24 -3.63 1.15
N ALA A 228 -6.99 -2.64 0.68
CA ALA A 228 -8.35 -2.84 0.17
C ALA A 228 -8.43 -3.51 -1.21
N ARG A 229 -7.30 -3.80 -1.86
CA ARG A 229 -7.24 -4.34 -3.22
C ARG A 229 -6.48 -5.65 -3.31
N GLU A 230 -5.20 -5.66 -2.93
CA GLU A 230 -4.30 -6.79 -3.09
C GLU A 230 -4.33 -7.78 -1.93
N VAL A 231 -5.03 -7.45 -0.81
CA VAL A 231 -5.05 -8.29 0.38
C VAL A 231 -6.40 -9.00 0.51
N ASP A 232 -6.36 -10.32 0.47
CA ASP A 232 -7.46 -11.20 0.86
C ASP A 232 -7.16 -11.89 2.20
N GLU A 233 -8.06 -12.72 2.69
CA GLU A 233 -7.94 -13.46 3.97
C GLU A 233 -6.71 -14.38 4.06
N ARG A 234 -6.00 -14.61 2.96
CA ARG A 234 -4.84 -15.51 2.89
C ARG A 234 -3.55 -14.80 2.55
N ALA A 235 -3.61 -13.51 2.20
CA ALA A 235 -2.47 -12.76 1.72
C ALA A 235 -1.36 -12.65 2.77
N ILE A 236 -0.14 -12.95 2.35
CA ILE A 236 1.08 -12.77 3.14
C ILE A 236 1.97 -11.71 2.47
N PRO A 237 2.78 -10.96 3.23
CA PRO A 237 3.58 -9.86 2.67
C PRO A 237 4.50 -10.25 1.50
N HIS A 238 4.96 -11.50 1.49
CA HIS A 238 5.85 -12.05 0.46
C HIS A 238 5.21 -12.11 -0.94
N GLU A 239 3.90 -12.32 -1.01
CA GLU A 239 3.17 -12.40 -2.28
C GLU A 239 3.12 -11.06 -3.02
N LEU A 240 3.26 -9.96 -2.26
CA LEU A 240 3.02 -8.58 -2.68
C LEU A 240 4.31 -7.74 -2.78
N ASP A 241 5.49 -8.35 -2.59
CA ASP A 241 6.77 -7.65 -2.38
C ASP A 241 6.72 -6.63 -1.20
N TRP A 242 5.79 -6.80 -0.26
CA TRP A 242 5.57 -5.85 0.83
C TRP A 242 6.57 -5.98 1.98
N LEU A 243 7.52 -6.94 1.87
CA LEU A 243 8.69 -6.99 2.76
C LEU A 243 9.64 -5.81 2.50
N ARG A 244 9.55 -5.20 1.34
CA ARG A 244 10.36 -4.06 0.92
C ARG A 244 10.26 -2.91 1.91
N THR A 245 9.05 -2.53 2.30
CA THR A 245 8.78 -1.36 3.15
C THR A 245 8.08 -1.69 4.46
N GLY A 246 7.32 -2.76 4.49
CA GLY A 246 6.42 -3.07 5.61
C GLY A 246 6.99 -4.03 6.66
N VAL A 247 8.15 -4.68 6.41
CA VAL A 247 8.70 -5.71 7.30
C VAL A 247 10.18 -5.47 7.57
N HIS A 248 10.57 -5.50 8.84
CA HIS A 248 11.97 -5.52 9.27
C HIS A 248 12.34 -6.94 9.73
N LEU A 249 13.25 -7.61 9.03
CA LEU A 249 13.58 -9.03 9.27
C LEU A 249 14.40 -9.27 10.53
N ASP A 250 15.19 -8.27 10.98
CA ASP A 250 16.14 -8.39 12.10
C ASP A 250 15.65 -7.69 13.37
N LYS A 251 14.35 -7.39 13.48
CA LYS A 251 13.77 -6.82 14.71
C LYS A 251 13.34 -7.90 15.72
N GLY A 252 13.00 -7.49 16.94
CA GLY A 252 12.44 -8.34 17.98
C GLY A 252 11.11 -9.00 17.58
N CYS A 253 10.59 -9.86 18.47
CA CYS A 253 9.40 -10.67 18.19
C CYS A 253 8.14 -9.81 17.89
N TYR A 254 7.35 -10.27 16.94
CA TYR A 254 6.01 -9.78 16.63
C TYR A 254 5.11 -10.96 16.19
N ARG A 255 3.81 -10.76 16.21
CA ARG A 255 2.83 -11.79 15.83
C ARG A 255 2.99 -12.18 14.35
N GLY A 256 3.08 -13.49 14.07
CA GLY A 256 3.27 -14.02 12.72
C GLY A 256 4.72 -14.09 12.22
N GLN A 257 5.70 -13.59 12.99
CA GLN A 257 7.12 -13.56 12.61
C GLN A 257 7.68 -14.93 12.19
N GLU A 258 7.28 -16.00 12.90
CA GLU A 258 7.77 -17.36 12.58
C GLU A 258 7.41 -17.76 11.14
N THR A 259 6.19 -17.46 10.70
CA THR A 259 5.76 -17.74 9.33
C THR A 259 6.51 -16.85 8.33
N VAL A 260 6.68 -15.56 8.63
CA VAL A 260 7.46 -14.64 7.78
C VAL A 260 8.89 -15.18 7.61
N ALA A 261 9.58 -15.49 8.70
CA ALA A 261 10.93 -16.03 8.67
C ALA A 261 11.01 -17.39 7.96
N ARG A 262 10.03 -18.28 8.16
CA ARG A 262 9.99 -19.59 7.52
C ARG A 262 9.81 -19.47 5.99
N VAL A 263 8.92 -18.61 5.52
CA VAL A 263 8.73 -18.40 4.07
C VAL A 263 9.96 -17.76 3.47
N PHE A 264 10.53 -16.74 4.09
CA PHE A 264 11.75 -16.08 3.63
C PHE A 264 12.95 -17.05 3.55
N ASN A 265 13.23 -17.79 4.63
CA ASN A 265 14.44 -18.62 4.72
C ASN A 265 14.32 -19.98 4.01
N LEU A 266 13.14 -20.61 4.05
CA LEU A 266 12.98 -22.01 3.67
C LEU A 266 11.88 -22.25 2.64
N GLY A 267 10.87 -21.39 2.64
CA GLY A 267 9.66 -21.54 1.84
C GLY A 267 9.67 -20.73 0.56
N ARG A 268 8.48 -20.60 0.00
CA ARG A 268 8.16 -19.76 -1.14
C ARG A 268 6.71 -19.33 -1.00
N PRO A 269 6.33 -18.10 -1.37
CA PRO A 269 4.93 -17.69 -1.34
C PRO A 269 4.11 -18.55 -2.29
N PRO A 270 2.86 -18.90 -1.94
CA PRO A 270 2.02 -19.75 -2.79
C PRO A 270 1.53 -19.03 -4.04
N ARG A 271 1.36 -17.71 -3.95
CA ARG A 271 0.95 -16.82 -5.04
C ARG A 271 2.02 -15.75 -5.24
N ARG A 272 1.86 -14.97 -6.28
CA ARG A 272 2.72 -13.83 -6.58
C ARG A 272 1.94 -12.71 -7.26
N LEU A 273 2.28 -11.47 -6.93
CA LEU A 273 1.77 -10.29 -7.60
C LEU A 273 2.41 -10.16 -8.99
N VAL A 274 1.60 -9.82 -9.96
CA VAL A 274 1.99 -9.48 -11.33
C VAL A 274 1.23 -8.25 -11.79
N MET A 275 1.80 -7.49 -12.72
CA MET A 275 1.06 -6.53 -13.51
C MET A 275 0.61 -7.18 -14.81
N LEU A 276 -0.60 -6.87 -15.24
CA LEU A 276 -1.17 -7.34 -16.50
C LEU A 276 -1.39 -6.14 -17.42
N HIS A 277 -0.84 -6.23 -18.63
CA HIS A 277 -1.18 -5.37 -19.75
C HIS A 277 -2.36 -6.00 -20.49
N LEU A 278 -3.49 -5.32 -20.51
CA LEU A 278 -4.74 -5.82 -21.10
C LEU A 278 -4.90 -5.31 -22.52
N ASP A 279 -5.45 -6.13 -23.41
CA ASP A 279 -5.83 -5.67 -24.75
C ASP A 279 -6.95 -4.61 -24.66
N GLY A 280 -6.63 -3.39 -25.07
CA GLY A 280 -7.56 -2.25 -25.04
C GLY A 280 -8.42 -2.09 -26.27
N SER A 281 -8.37 -2.99 -27.24
CA SER A 281 -9.01 -2.83 -28.55
C SER A 281 -10.54 -2.72 -28.47
N GLU A 282 -11.17 -3.42 -27.51
CA GLU A 282 -12.62 -3.42 -27.32
C GLU A 282 -13.14 -2.37 -26.35
N HIS A 283 -12.26 -1.55 -25.76
CA HIS A 283 -12.59 -0.55 -24.73
C HIS A 283 -13.28 -1.10 -23.48
N ILE A 284 -13.20 -2.41 -23.26
CA ILE A 284 -13.73 -3.09 -22.08
C ILE A 284 -12.57 -3.31 -21.10
N THR A 285 -12.83 -3.18 -19.81
CA THR A 285 -11.91 -3.52 -18.72
C THR A 285 -12.59 -4.51 -17.78
N PRO A 286 -11.86 -5.53 -17.30
CA PRO A 286 -12.42 -6.46 -16.32
C PRO A 286 -12.66 -5.75 -14.98
N GLU A 287 -13.50 -6.33 -14.14
CA GLU A 287 -13.69 -5.87 -12.77
C GLU A 287 -12.68 -6.50 -11.82
N PRO A 288 -12.31 -5.85 -10.71
CA PRO A 288 -11.57 -6.48 -9.63
C PRO A 288 -12.27 -7.77 -9.17
N GLY A 289 -11.49 -8.85 -9.00
CA GLY A 289 -12.01 -10.19 -8.70
C GLY A 289 -12.20 -11.07 -9.95
N ALA A 290 -12.12 -10.52 -11.16
CA ALA A 290 -12.17 -11.29 -12.39
C ALA A 290 -11.06 -12.34 -12.44
N ARG A 291 -11.40 -13.55 -12.91
CA ARG A 291 -10.45 -14.68 -12.98
C ARG A 291 -9.41 -14.49 -14.08
N VAL A 292 -8.16 -14.77 -13.72
CA VAL A 292 -7.07 -14.87 -14.69
C VAL A 292 -6.98 -16.31 -15.15
N LEU A 293 -7.10 -16.54 -16.46
CA LEU A 293 -7.12 -17.87 -17.07
C LEU A 293 -5.88 -18.10 -17.95
N GLN A 294 -5.31 -19.31 -17.88
CA GLN A 294 -4.37 -19.86 -18.86
C GLN A 294 -5.12 -20.96 -19.64
N GLY A 295 -5.57 -20.65 -20.84
CA GLY A 295 -6.57 -21.48 -21.52
C GLY A 295 -7.85 -21.54 -20.68
N GLU A 296 -8.29 -22.75 -20.29
CA GLU A 296 -9.46 -22.95 -19.41
C GLU A 296 -9.10 -23.00 -17.91
N ARG A 297 -7.81 -23.00 -17.59
CA ARG A 297 -7.33 -23.19 -16.22
C ARG A 297 -7.33 -21.88 -15.47
N ASP A 298 -8.02 -21.80 -14.34
CA ASP A 298 -7.95 -20.73 -13.38
C ASP A 298 -6.57 -20.70 -12.70
N VAL A 299 -5.85 -19.57 -12.87
CA VAL A 299 -4.49 -19.39 -12.36
C VAL A 299 -4.38 -18.21 -11.40
N GLY A 300 -5.44 -17.42 -11.18
CA GLY A 300 -5.45 -16.29 -10.26
C GLY A 300 -6.62 -15.36 -10.45
N ALA A 301 -6.55 -14.19 -9.82
CA ALA A 301 -7.56 -13.16 -9.92
C ALA A 301 -6.95 -11.77 -10.02
N VAL A 302 -7.61 -10.90 -10.74
CA VAL A 302 -7.33 -9.47 -10.83
C VAL A 302 -7.68 -8.82 -9.48
N THR A 303 -6.82 -7.94 -8.99
CA THR A 303 -7.01 -7.22 -7.73
C THR A 303 -7.31 -5.74 -7.94
N SER A 304 -6.59 -5.11 -8.87
CA SER A 304 -6.79 -3.72 -9.27
C SER A 304 -6.85 -3.60 -10.78
N VAL A 305 -7.70 -2.73 -11.29
CA VAL A 305 -7.80 -2.41 -12.72
C VAL A 305 -7.84 -0.90 -12.88
N VAL A 306 -7.04 -0.38 -13.80
CA VAL A 306 -7.01 1.05 -14.12
C VAL A 306 -6.81 1.24 -15.62
N ARG A 307 -7.26 2.38 -16.12
CA ARG A 307 -6.92 2.85 -17.46
C ARG A 307 -5.86 3.94 -17.33
N HIS A 308 -4.61 3.55 -17.47
CA HIS A 308 -3.48 4.45 -17.39
C HIS A 308 -3.39 5.35 -18.64
N ALA A 309 -2.98 6.62 -18.45
CA ALA A 309 -2.96 7.60 -19.54
C ALA A 309 -1.98 7.26 -20.68
N GLU A 310 -0.90 6.52 -20.37
CA GLU A 310 0.14 6.15 -21.34
C GLU A 310 0.19 4.64 -21.60
N LEU A 311 0.04 3.81 -20.55
CA LEU A 311 0.10 2.35 -20.65
C LEU A 311 -1.21 1.71 -21.14
N GLY A 312 -2.31 2.50 -21.23
CA GLY A 312 -3.63 1.95 -21.53
C GLY A 312 -4.25 1.17 -20.36
N PRO A 313 -5.08 0.16 -20.63
CA PRO A 313 -5.68 -0.64 -19.58
C PRO A 313 -4.64 -1.60 -18.97
N VAL A 314 -4.41 -1.45 -17.67
CA VAL A 314 -3.49 -2.28 -16.88
C VAL A 314 -4.15 -2.74 -15.59
N ALA A 315 -3.67 -3.85 -15.05
CA ALA A 315 -4.20 -4.43 -13.83
C ALA A 315 -3.08 -4.98 -12.94
N LEU A 316 -3.31 -5.03 -11.62
CA LEU A 316 -2.57 -5.91 -10.74
C LEU A 316 -3.37 -7.20 -10.54
N ALA A 317 -2.66 -8.32 -10.41
CA ALA A 317 -3.28 -9.61 -10.19
C ALA A 317 -2.43 -10.50 -9.27
N LEU A 318 -3.10 -11.29 -8.43
CA LEU A 318 -2.48 -12.37 -7.67
C LEU A 318 -2.65 -13.68 -8.42
N VAL A 319 -1.54 -14.23 -8.91
CA VAL A 319 -1.53 -15.49 -9.66
C VAL A 319 -0.80 -16.60 -8.89
N LYS A 320 -1.08 -17.86 -9.22
CA LYS A 320 -0.31 -18.99 -8.70
C LYS A 320 1.17 -18.80 -8.98
N ARG A 321 2.02 -18.98 -7.96
CA ARG A 321 3.47 -18.77 -8.10
C ARG A 321 4.07 -19.57 -9.26
N SER A 322 3.62 -20.81 -9.47
CA SER A 322 4.13 -21.71 -10.52
C SER A 322 3.74 -21.34 -11.96
N LEU A 323 2.91 -20.31 -12.16
CA LEU A 323 2.54 -19.83 -13.48
C LEU A 323 3.80 -19.30 -14.19
N PRO A 324 4.16 -19.80 -15.40
CA PRO A 324 5.30 -19.30 -16.18
C PRO A 324 5.17 -17.80 -16.46
N GLY A 325 6.31 -17.08 -16.47
CA GLY A 325 6.33 -15.63 -16.71
C GLY A 325 5.93 -15.21 -18.13
N ASP A 326 5.98 -16.13 -19.09
CA ASP A 326 5.62 -15.96 -20.50
C ASP A 326 4.27 -16.59 -20.89
N ALA A 327 3.49 -17.02 -19.87
CA ALA A 327 2.19 -17.64 -20.11
C ALA A 327 1.23 -16.67 -20.79
N GLN A 328 0.54 -17.14 -21.82
CA GLN A 328 -0.57 -16.41 -22.43
C GLN A 328 -1.79 -16.49 -21.52
N LEU A 329 -2.34 -15.35 -21.19
CA LEU A 329 -3.42 -15.20 -20.23
C LEU A 329 -4.64 -14.52 -20.86
N THR A 330 -5.80 -14.78 -20.26
CA THR A 330 -7.03 -14.03 -20.53
C THR A 330 -7.72 -13.65 -19.23
N VAL A 331 -8.43 -12.53 -19.26
CA VAL A 331 -9.29 -12.06 -18.17
C VAL A 331 -10.62 -11.65 -18.80
N ASP A 332 -11.72 -12.31 -18.44
CA ASP A 332 -13.05 -12.08 -19.04
C ASP A 332 -13.03 -12.08 -20.57
N GLY A 333 -12.20 -12.95 -21.17
CA GLY A 333 -12.02 -13.04 -22.64
C GLY A 333 -11.01 -12.04 -23.22
N ILE A 334 -10.55 -11.06 -22.45
CA ILE A 334 -9.57 -10.05 -22.87
C ILE A 334 -8.17 -10.67 -22.78
N ALA A 335 -7.37 -10.58 -23.84
CA ALA A 335 -5.98 -11.03 -23.83
C ALA A 335 -5.15 -10.18 -22.84
N ALA A 336 -4.28 -10.85 -22.09
CA ALA A 336 -3.46 -10.22 -21.07
C ALA A 336 -2.01 -10.73 -21.13
N ALA A 337 -1.05 -9.81 -21.15
CA ALA A 337 0.37 -10.11 -21.00
C ALA A 337 0.83 -9.75 -19.59
N GLN A 338 1.55 -10.67 -18.92
CA GLN A 338 2.03 -10.40 -17.58
C GLN A 338 3.42 -9.77 -17.57
N GLU A 339 3.60 -8.80 -16.68
CA GLU A 339 4.87 -8.29 -16.22
C GLU A 339 5.12 -8.80 -14.80
N VAL A 340 6.27 -9.44 -14.59
CA VAL A 340 6.55 -10.16 -13.34
C VAL A 340 7.04 -9.19 -12.27
N ILE A 341 6.28 -9.04 -11.20
CA ILE A 341 6.67 -8.27 -10.01
C ILE A 341 7.41 -9.17 -9.03
N VAL A 342 6.73 -10.20 -8.51
CA VAL A 342 7.33 -11.23 -7.67
C VAL A 342 7.71 -12.41 -8.56
N PRO A 343 8.97 -12.89 -8.54
CA PRO A 343 9.48 -13.87 -9.49
C PRO A 343 8.86 -15.26 -9.29
N VAL A 344 8.82 -16.06 -10.35
CA VAL A 344 8.37 -17.45 -10.32
C VAL A 344 9.19 -18.31 -9.36
N SER A 345 10.47 -17.99 -9.17
CA SER A 345 11.32 -18.65 -8.17
C SER A 345 10.76 -18.52 -6.76
N GLY A 346 10.08 -17.41 -6.46
CA GLY A 346 9.57 -17.08 -5.13
C GLY A 346 10.70 -16.91 -4.11
N GLU A 347 11.84 -16.41 -4.53
CA GLU A 347 13.03 -16.17 -3.71
C GLU A 347 13.31 -14.68 -3.63
N ALA A 348 13.50 -14.20 -2.39
CA ALA A 348 13.84 -12.81 -2.12
C ALA A 348 15.35 -12.56 -2.25
N VAL A 349 15.71 -11.31 -2.45
CA VAL A 349 17.10 -10.86 -2.35
C VAL A 349 17.60 -11.07 -0.92
N GLY A 350 18.84 -11.56 -0.78
CA GLY A 350 19.43 -11.83 0.55
C GLY A 350 18.91 -13.07 1.27
N ARG A 351 18.08 -13.88 0.63
CA ARG A 351 17.71 -15.19 1.14
C ARG A 351 18.98 -16.04 1.39
N PRO A 352 19.11 -16.70 2.58
CA PRO A 352 20.27 -17.54 2.86
C PRO A 352 20.41 -18.66 1.82
N ALA A 353 21.61 -18.80 1.25
CA ALA A 353 21.91 -19.86 0.27
C ALA A 353 21.85 -21.27 0.88
N GLU A 354 22.22 -21.40 2.16
CA GLU A 354 22.12 -22.63 2.93
C GLU A 354 20.94 -22.57 3.91
N ARG A 355 20.24 -23.70 4.07
CA ARG A 355 19.14 -23.78 5.04
C ARG A 355 19.66 -23.59 6.46
N PRO A 356 19.15 -22.65 7.26
CA PRO A 356 19.51 -22.50 8.66
C PRO A 356 19.39 -23.85 9.40
N GLY A 357 20.45 -24.24 10.14
CA GLY A 357 20.50 -25.50 10.88
C GLY A 357 20.94 -26.73 10.05
N GLN A 358 21.32 -26.59 8.80
CA GLN A 358 21.84 -27.71 7.99
C GLN A 358 23.18 -28.25 8.55
N GLU A 359 23.98 -27.38 9.17
CA GLU A 359 25.22 -27.74 9.86
C GLU A 359 24.98 -28.67 11.07
N LEU A 360 23.86 -28.51 11.79
CA LEU A 360 23.48 -29.34 12.93
C LEU A 360 23.10 -30.77 12.51
N ARG A 361 22.67 -30.98 11.27
CA ARG A 361 22.33 -32.29 10.70
C ARG A 361 23.56 -33.04 10.13
N ARG A 362 24.65 -32.34 9.90
CA ARG A 362 25.91 -32.93 9.35
C ARG A 362 26.87 -33.43 10.43
N ARG A 363 26.53 -33.38 11.73
CA ARG A 363 27.34 -34.03 12.76
C ARG A 363 27.24 -35.54 12.56
N PRO A 364 28.36 -36.24 12.31
CA PRO A 364 28.36 -37.70 12.25
C PRO A 364 27.85 -38.23 13.61
N ARG A 365 26.92 -39.17 13.58
CA ARG A 365 26.66 -40.01 14.77
C ARG A 365 27.97 -40.74 15.04
N ALA A 366 28.59 -40.41 16.19
CA ALA A 366 29.71 -41.15 16.74
C ALA A 366 29.26 -42.54 17.18
#